data_7c8326e70dfc35efc28550d1e6dc45cc
#
_entry.id   7c8326e70dfc35efc28550d1e6dc45cc
#
_cell.length_a   1.000
_cell.length_b   1.000
_cell.length_c   1.000
_cell.angle_alpha   90.00
_cell.angle_beta   90.00
_cell.angle_gamma   90.00
#
_symmetry.space_group_name_H-M   'P 1'
#
loop_
_entity.id
_entity.type
_entity.pdbx_description
1 polymer ?
#
loop_
_entity_poly.entity_id
_entity_poly.type
_entity_poly.pdbx_seq_one_letter_code
_entity_poly.pdbx_strand_id
1 'polypeptide(L)'
;QTIPDEYFPPGSNWLMLGPSGPRRLRLAVEHLCQFRGGICFCIDLDPRWVIKLIKKGWMEHLEEYKAHCIQQALTILDSGHEIRCLFATPKLLEALALALEERGSSIADVGITGIFSGGTEFTPQWTRFATEELLGGPASEGGVYMTPTYGNTLMGLACSRPVVAEDGYKISYYAPQPRAVLEVIDPDNPDQLVDYGA
;
A
#
# COMPACT_ATOMS: atom_id res chain seq x y z
N GLN A 1 -13.76 -10.01 -5.42
CA GLN A 1 -13.46 -9.02 -4.38
C GLN A 1 -13.60 -7.63 -5.00
N THR A 2 -14.56 -6.86 -4.55
CA THR A 2 -14.79 -5.49 -5.02
C THR A 2 -13.96 -4.53 -4.16
N ILE A 3 -13.20 -3.67 -4.84
CA ILE A 3 -12.57 -2.52 -4.19
C ILE A 3 -13.68 -1.54 -3.86
N PRO A 4 -13.80 -1.05 -2.62
CA PRO A 4 -14.88 -0.15 -2.24
C PRO A 4 -14.80 1.17 -3.03
N ASP A 5 -15.85 1.48 -3.78
CA ASP A 5 -15.91 2.71 -4.60
C ASP A 5 -15.93 3.98 -3.75
N GLU A 6 -16.39 3.88 -2.51
CA GLU A 6 -16.37 4.94 -1.53
C GLU A 6 -14.96 5.50 -1.28
N TYR A 7 -13.97 4.60 -1.15
CA TYR A 7 -12.59 4.96 -0.85
C TYR A 7 -11.70 5.00 -2.09
N PHE A 8 -12.09 4.31 -3.13
CA PHE A 8 -11.40 4.26 -4.42
C PHE A 8 -12.36 4.63 -5.56
N PRO A 9 -12.79 5.89 -5.67
CA PRO A 9 -13.81 6.27 -6.63
C PRO A 9 -13.38 5.99 -8.07
N PRO A 10 -14.28 5.49 -8.94
CA PRO A 10 -14.00 5.37 -10.37
C PRO A 10 -13.59 6.72 -10.98
N GLY A 11 -12.65 6.70 -11.92
CA GLY A 11 -12.11 7.90 -12.55
C GLY A 11 -11.06 8.66 -11.74
N SER A 12 -10.79 8.22 -10.50
CA SER A 12 -9.80 8.88 -9.65
C SER A 12 -8.37 8.64 -10.11
N ASN A 13 -7.54 9.68 -9.97
CA ASN A 13 -6.11 9.58 -10.19
C ASN A 13 -5.42 8.93 -8.99
N TRP A 14 -4.33 8.26 -9.30
CA TRP A 14 -3.51 7.50 -8.35
C TRP A 14 -2.09 8.04 -8.29
N LEU A 15 -1.53 8.03 -7.10
CA LEU A 15 -0.09 8.19 -6.88
C LEU A 15 0.53 6.83 -6.53
N MET A 16 1.49 6.39 -7.33
CA MET A 16 2.29 5.19 -7.07
C MET A 16 3.57 5.60 -6.33
N LEU A 17 3.52 5.61 -5.01
CA LEU A 17 4.65 5.84 -4.11
C LEU A 17 5.35 4.51 -3.82
N GLY A 18 6.06 4.02 -4.81
CA GLY A 18 6.71 2.70 -4.77
C GLY A 18 7.67 2.49 -5.93
N PRO A 19 8.21 1.28 -6.05
CA PRO A 19 9.26 0.96 -7.03
C PRO A 19 8.88 1.28 -8.47
N SER A 20 9.74 2.01 -9.16
CA SER A 20 9.64 2.30 -10.60
C SER A 20 10.05 1.11 -11.48
N GLY A 21 9.85 1.25 -12.79
CA GLY A 21 10.21 0.23 -13.80
C GLY A 21 9.14 -0.86 -13.99
N PRO A 22 9.38 -1.85 -14.86
CA PRO A 22 8.42 -2.88 -15.25
C PRO A 22 8.30 -3.95 -14.14
N ARG A 23 7.88 -3.55 -12.96
CA ARG A 23 7.69 -4.41 -11.80
C ARG A 23 6.23 -4.80 -11.68
N ARG A 24 5.99 -6.03 -11.30
CA ARG A 24 4.65 -6.59 -11.20
C ARG A 24 3.70 -5.74 -10.36
N LEU A 25 4.14 -5.26 -9.20
CA LEU A 25 3.30 -4.45 -8.32
C LEU A 25 2.91 -3.13 -8.98
N ARG A 26 3.87 -2.42 -9.59
CA ARG A 26 3.58 -1.20 -10.34
C ARG A 26 2.59 -1.48 -11.48
N LEU A 27 2.85 -2.50 -12.29
CA LEU A 27 1.97 -2.85 -13.41
C LEU A 27 0.56 -3.21 -12.93
N ALA A 28 0.43 -3.87 -11.76
CA ALA A 28 -0.87 -4.19 -11.18
C ALA A 28 -1.64 -2.93 -10.76
N VAL A 29 -0.97 -1.99 -10.10
CA VAL A 29 -1.57 -0.70 -9.69
C VAL A 29 -1.92 0.15 -10.90
N GLU A 30 -1.03 0.26 -11.87
CA GLU A 30 -1.24 1.01 -13.11
C GLU A 30 -2.43 0.45 -13.91
N HIS A 31 -2.47 -0.88 -14.07
CA HIS A 31 -3.58 -1.55 -14.74
C HIS A 31 -4.91 -1.34 -14.00
N LEU A 32 -4.91 -1.44 -12.67
CA LEU A 32 -6.10 -1.18 -11.84
C LEU A 32 -6.59 0.26 -12.02
N CYS A 33 -5.67 1.22 -12.00
CA CYS A 33 -5.97 2.64 -12.21
C CYS A 33 -6.61 2.87 -13.59
N GLN A 34 -5.98 2.35 -14.65
CA GLN A 34 -6.50 2.46 -16.02
C GLN A 34 -7.85 1.77 -16.19
N PHE A 35 -8.02 0.58 -15.62
CA PHE A 35 -9.30 -0.15 -15.64
C PHE A 35 -10.42 0.65 -14.99
N ARG A 36 -10.12 1.46 -13.98
CA ARG A 36 -11.08 2.33 -13.29
C ARG A 36 -11.21 3.71 -13.93
N GLY A 37 -10.49 4.01 -15.01
CA GLY A 37 -10.60 5.26 -15.78
C GLY A 37 -9.78 6.42 -15.24
N GLY A 38 -8.79 6.16 -14.38
CA GLY A 38 -7.89 7.17 -13.82
C GLY A 38 -6.51 7.19 -14.48
N ILE A 39 -5.67 8.13 -14.03
CA ILE A 39 -4.26 8.24 -14.41
C ILE A 39 -3.38 7.86 -13.20
N CYS A 40 -2.34 7.07 -13.45
CA CYS A 40 -1.37 6.69 -12.44
C CYS A 40 -0.11 7.56 -12.55
N PHE A 41 0.10 8.42 -11.57
CA PHE A 41 1.32 9.21 -11.42
C PHE A 41 2.34 8.39 -10.63
N CYS A 42 3.57 8.32 -11.10
CA CYS A 42 4.61 7.51 -10.52
C CYS A 42 5.81 8.36 -10.13
N ILE A 43 6.46 8.00 -9.04
CA ILE A 43 7.78 8.52 -8.66
C ILE A 43 8.89 7.66 -9.28
N ASP A 44 10.11 8.21 -9.32
CA ASP A 44 11.31 7.52 -9.77
C ASP A 44 12.05 6.89 -8.58
N LEU A 45 11.62 5.70 -8.19
CA LEU A 45 12.27 4.89 -7.17
C LEU A 45 12.89 3.63 -7.78
N ASP A 46 14.20 3.59 -7.95
CA ASP A 46 14.90 2.38 -8.39
C ASP A 46 15.40 1.54 -7.20
N PRO A 47 14.77 0.39 -6.93
CA PRO A 47 15.17 -0.47 -5.82
C PRO A 47 16.60 -1.05 -5.96
N ARG A 48 17.11 -1.14 -7.19
CA ARG A 48 18.50 -1.60 -7.41
C ARG A 48 19.48 -0.58 -6.86
N TRP A 49 19.14 0.71 -7.00
CA TRP A 49 19.95 1.79 -6.43
C TRP A 49 19.88 1.77 -4.90
N VAL A 50 18.70 1.60 -4.32
CA VAL A 50 18.51 1.41 -2.87
C VAL A 50 19.37 0.27 -2.34
N ILE A 51 19.29 -0.92 -2.97
CA ILE A 51 20.09 -2.09 -2.58
C ILE A 51 21.60 -1.78 -2.70
N LYS A 52 22.03 -1.05 -3.71
CA LYS A 52 23.43 -0.66 -3.89
C LYS A 52 23.91 0.26 -2.77
N LEU A 53 23.10 1.25 -2.38
CA LEU A 53 23.42 2.16 -1.29
C LEU A 53 23.56 1.42 0.04
N ILE A 54 22.59 0.55 0.35
CA ILE A 54 22.61 -0.31 1.56
C ILE A 54 23.85 -1.19 1.59
N LYS A 55 24.14 -1.92 0.49
CA LYS A 55 25.31 -2.81 0.41
C LYS A 55 26.65 -2.08 0.58
N LYS A 56 26.70 -0.79 0.22
CA LYS A 56 27.89 0.04 0.38
C LYS A 56 27.95 0.76 1.73
N GLY A 57 26.92 0.65 2.56
CA GLY A 57 26.82 1.37 3.83
C GLY A 57 26.64 2.89 3.67
N TRP A 58 26.21 3.36 2.51
CA TRP A 58 26.01 4.78 2.20
C TRP A 58 24.63 5.24 2.69
N MET A 59 24.46 5.25 4.00
CA MET A 59 23.14 5.51 4.61
C MET A 59 22.70 6.96 4.43
N GLU A 60 23.62 7.92 4.45
CA GLU A 60 23.34 9.33 4.21
C GLU A 60 22.74 9.56 2.82
N HIS A 61 23.34 8.98 1.79
CA HIS A 61 22.80 9.02 0.42
C HIS A 61 21.47 8.26 0.28
N LEU A 62 21.24 7.25 1.10
CA LEU A 62 19.95 6.55 1.13
C LEU A 62 18.84 7.46 1.66
N GLU A 63 19.11 8.21 2.72
CA GLU A 63 18.14 9.17 3.28
C GLU A 63 17.91 10.35 2.31
N GLU A 64 18.95 10.87 1.66
CA GLU A 64 18.82 11.88 0.61
C GLU A 64 17.94 11.38 -0.55
N TYR A 65 18.16 10.14 -0.98
CA TYR A 65 17.37 9.54 -2.06
C TYR A 65 15.91 9.31 -1.65
N LYS A 66 15.67 8.89 -0.41
CA LYS A 66 14.33 8.78 0.16
C LYS A 66 13.64 10.14 0.21
N ALA A 67 14.32 11.17 0.70
CA ALA A 67 13.80 12.55 0.73
C ALA A 67 13.44 13.04 -0.67
N HIS A 68 14.28 12.76 -1.68
CA HIS A 68 13.99 13.08 -3.08
C HIS A 68 12.73 12.37 -3.60
N CYS A 69 12.54 11.09 -3.27
CA CYS A 69 11.33 10.36 -3.64
C CYS A 69 10.06 10.96 -3.00
N ILE A 70 10.14 11.37 -1.74
CA ILE A 70 9.03 12.05 -1.06
C ILE A 70 8.77 13.42 -1.68
N GLN A 71 9.80 14.18 -2.01
CA GLN A 71 9.63 15.47 -2.69
C GLN A 71 8.95 15.34 -4.05
N GLN A 72 9.23 14.30 -4.84
CA GLN A 72 8.50 13.99 -6.06
C GLN A 72 7.00 13.75 -5.78
N ALA A 73 6.69 12.97 -4.74
CA ALA A 73 5.31 12.70 -4.34
C ALA A 73 4.57 13.98 -3.95
N LEU A 74 5.19 14.84 -3.14
CA LEU A 74 4.63 16.13 -2.75
C LEU A 74 4.40 17.05 -3.97
N THR A 75 5.35 17.08 -4.90
CA THR A 75 5.20 17.85 -6.16
C THR A 75 4.01 17.37 -6.99
N ILE A 76 3.77 16.05 -7.04
CA ILE A 76 2.61 15.49 -7.74
C ILE A 76 1.31 15.87 -7.02
N LEU A 77 1.27 15.79 -5.69
CA LEU A 77 0.10 16.20 -4.90
C LEU A 77 -0.21 17.68 -5.05
N ASP A 78 0.83 18.55 -5.11
CA ASP A 78 0.71 19.99 -5.27
C ASP A 78 0.39 20.42 -6.72
N SER A 79 0.43 19.51 -7.70
CA SER A 79 0.30 19.84 -9.14
C SER A 79 -1.11 20.18 -9.60
N GLY A 80 -2.11 20.13 -8.71
CA GLY A 80 -3.51 20.39 -9.03
C GLY A 80 -4.25 19.22 -9.68
N HIS A 81 -3.60 18.08 -9.86
CA HIS A 81 -4.27 16.82 -10.20
C HIS A 81 -5.01 16.31 -8.96
N GLU A 82 -6.29 15.96 -9.10
CA GLU A 82 -7.05 15.35 -8.01
C GLU A 82 -6.57 13.93 -7.79
N ILE A 83 -5.59 13.74 -6.91
CA ILE A 83 -5.12 12.42 -6.47
C ILE A 83 -6.00 11.95 -5.32
N ARG A 84 -6.80 10.91 -5.54
CA ARG A 84 -7.68 10.32 -4.53
C ARG A 84 -7.17 9.01 -3.98
N CYS A 85 -6.33 8.32 -4.73
CA CYS A 85 -5.86 6.99 -4.43
C CYS A 85 -4.33 6.96 -4.35
N LEU A 86 -3.81 6.23 -3.38
CA LEU A 86 -2.38 6.07 -3.16
C LEU A 86 -2.01 4.59 -3.13
N PHE A 87 -0.95 4.22 -3.81
CA PHE A 87 -0.17 3.04 -3.45
C PHE A 87 1.09 3.48 -2.71
N ALA A 88 1.37 2.89 -1.55
CA ALA A 88 2.62 3.13 -0.84
C ALA A 88 3.15 1.86 -0.15
N THR A 89 4.48 1.72 -0.08
CA THR A 89 5.06 0.80 0.91
C THR A 89 4.94 1.40 2.31
N PRO A 90 4.88 0.60 3.37
CA PRO A 90 4.74 1.11 4.74
C PRO A 90 5.70 2.25 5.10
N LYS A 91 6.99 2.08 4.82
CA LYS A 91 8.03 3.09 5.11
C LYS A 91 7.89 4.38 4.31
N LEU A 92 7.40 4.29 3.07
CA LEU A 92 7.18 5.49 2.24
C LEU A 92 5.87 6.18 2.62
N LEU A 93 4.85 5.44 3.05
CA LEU A 93 3.63 6.02 3.60
C LEU A 93 3.94 6.84 4.86
N GLU A 94 4.69 6.26 5.79
CA GLU A 94 5.15 6.94 7.00
C GLU A 94 5.95 8.21 6.65
N ALA A 95 6.92 8.11 5.75
CA ALA A 95 7.73 9.25 5.34
C ALA A 95 6.91 10.36 4.65
N LEU A 96 5.91 9.99 3.86
CA LEU A 96 5.00 10.98 3.24
C LEU A 96 4.10 11.64 4.29
N ALA A 97 3.54 10.87 5.23
CA ALA A 97 2.70 11.41 6.29
C ALA A 97 3.46 12.43 7.16
N LEU A 98 4.69 12.07 7.60
CA LEU A 98 5.55 12.98 8.36
C LEU A 98 5.91 14.25 7.57
N ALA A 99 6.22 14.12 6.29
CA ALA A 99 6.52 15.30 5.44
C ALA A 99 5.30 16.21 5.21
N LEU A 100 4.09 15.67 5.22
CA LEU A 100 2.85 16.44 5.18
C LEU A 100 2.60 17.12 6.54
N GLU A 101 2.81 16.42 7.65
CA GLU A 101 2.67 16.98 9.01
C GLU A 101 3.61 18.18 9.21
N GLU A 102 4.86 18.10 8.74
CA GLU A 102 5.81 19.23 8.76
C GLU A 102 5.30 20.46 7.99
N ARG A 103 4.39 20.27 7.03
CA ARG A 103 3.71 21.32 6.27
C ARG A 103 2.37 21.77 6.90
N GLY A 104 2.00 21.19 8.06
CA GLY A 104 0.71 21.43 8.72
C GLY A 104 -0.48 20.81 7.99
N SER A 105 -0.25 19.71 7.28
CA SER A 105 -1.25 18.98 6.47
C SER A 105 -1.21 17.49 6.82
N SER A 106 -2.18 16.73 6.34
CA SER A 106 -2.28 15.29 6.52
C SER A 106 -2.55 14.56 5.20
N ILE A 107 -2.50 13.25 5.23
CA ILE A 107 -2.89 12.40 4.09
C ILE A 107 -4.33 12.68 3.65
N ALA A 108 -5.24 12.91 4.61
CA ALA A 108 -6.63 13.25 4.31
C ALA A 108 -6.77 14.65 3.70
N ASP A 109 -6.04 15.65 4.20
CA ASP A 109 -6.13 17.04 3.76
C ASP A 109 -5.68 17.21 2.30
N VAL A 110 -4.74 16.40 1.82
CA VAL A 110 -4.34 16.39 0.41
C VAL A 110 -5.33 15.61 -0.49
N GLY A 111 -6.45 15.14 0.06
CA GLY A 111 -7.55 14.56 -0.68
C GLY A 111 -7.45 13.05 -0.93
N ILE A 112 -6.50 12.35 -0.35
CA ILE A 112 -6.40 10.89 -0.44
C ILE A 112 -7.54 10.26 0.36
N THR A 113 -8.30 9.36 -0.27
CA THR A 113 -9.41 8.64 0.34
C THR A 113 -9.13 7.15 0.54
N GLY A 114 -8.27 6.58 -0.32
CA GLY A 114 -7.95 5.17 -0.28
C GLY A 114 -6.49 4.86 -0.55
N ILE A 115 -5.94 3.94 0.21
CA ILE A 115 -4.54 3.51 0.14
C ILE A 115 -4.46 2.00 -0.06
N PHE A 116 -3.75 1.58 -1.10
CA PHE A 116 -3.16 0.26 -1.18
C PHE A 116 -1.76 0.31 -0.56
N SER A 117 -1.51 -0.53 0.44
CA SER A 117 -0.18 -0.66 1.02
C SER A 117 0.36 -2.07 0.83
N GLY A 118 1.62 -2.19 0.44
CA GLY A 118 2.23 -3.49 0.17
C GLY A 118 3.72 -3.43 -0.08
N GLY A 119 4.30 -4.59 -0.39
CA GLY A 119 5.72 -4.72 -0.72
C GLY A 119 6.65 -5.06 0.44
N THR A 120 6.14 -5.09 1.66
CA THR A 120 6.83 -5.58 2.86
C THR A 120 5.84 -6.31 3.77
N GLU A 121 6.35 -6.96 4.79
CA GLU A 121 5.53 -7.55 5.85
C GLU A 121 4.90 -6.46 6.72
N PHE A 122 3.70 -6.73 7.21
CA PHE A 122 2.97 -5.88 8.14
C PHE A 122 2.93 -6.53 9.52
N THR A 123 3.12 -5.72 10.55
CA THR A 123 2.88 -6.14 11.93
C THR A 123 1.63 -5.46 12.49
N PRO A 124 0.90 -6.08 13.42
CA PRO A 124 -0.25 -5.43 14.07
C PRO A 124 0.10 -4.08 14.69
N GLN A 125 1.32 -3.95 15.26
CA GLN A 125 1.82 -2.71 15.85
C GLN A 125 1.95 -1.60 14.80
N TRP A 126 2.55 -1.91 13.65
CA TRP A 126 2.67 -0.92 12.57
C TRP A 126 1.29 -0.57 11.99
N THR A 127 0.42 -1.56 11.83
CA THR A 127 -0.92 -1.35 11.29
C THR A 127 -1.76 -0.46 12.21
N ARG A 128 -1.66 -0.67 13.53
CA ARG A 128 -2.26 0.21 14.53
C ARG A 128 -1.73 1.64 14.42
N PHE A 129 -0.41 1.81 14.44
CA PHE A 129 0.24 3.11 14.30
C PHE A 129 -0.19 3.83 13.02
N ALA A 130 -0.18 3.13 11.89
CA ALA A 130 -0.60 3.73 10.63
C ALA A 130 -2.07 4.17 10.69
N THR A 131 -2.97 3.34 11.22
CA THR A 131 -4.40 3.68 11.30
C THR A 131 -4.65 4.84 12.25
N GLU A 132 -4.12 4.78 13.48
CA GLU A 132 -4.42 5.73 14.54
C GLU A 132 -3.70 7.07 14.35
N GLU A 133 -2.42 7.05 13.95
CA GLU A 133 -1.57 8.25 13.95
C GLU A 133 -1.39 8.85 12.55
N LEU A 134 -1.19 8.01 11.50
CA LEU A 134 -0.89 8.54 10.17
C LEU A 134 -2.13 8.83 9.33
N LEU A 135 -3.23 8.10 9.55
CA LEU A 135 -4.42 8.12 8.70
C LEU A 135 -5.63 8.76 9.36
N GLY A 136 -5.47 9.29 10.57
CA GLY A 136 -6.53 10.02 11.28
C GLY A 136 -7.61 9.12 11.90
N GLY A 137 -7.31 7.87 12.18
CA GLY A 137 -8.22 6.90 12.78
C GLY A 137 -8.78 5.87 11.80
N PRO A 138 -9.72 5.03 12.26
CA PRO A 138 -10.41 4.07 11.40
C PRO A 138 -11.21 4.77 10.30
N ALA A 139 -11.27 4.15 9.11
CA ALA A 139 -12.05 4.69 7.98
C ALA A 139 -13.56 4.84 8.31
N SER A 140 -14.10 3.98 9.17
CA SER A 140 -15.48 4.09 9.68
C SER A 140 -15.72 5.33 10.52
N GLU A 141 -14.69 5.97 11.03
CA GLU A 141 -14.73 7.18 11.87
C GLU A 141 -14.20 8.43 11.13
N GLY A 142 -14.01 8.32 9.82
CA GLY A 142 -13.57 9.43 8.96
C GLY A 142 -12.09 9.45 8.64
N GLY A 143 -11.32 8.48 9.09
CA GLY A 143 -9.92 8.30 8.68
C GLY A 143 -9.78 7.81 7.23
N VAL A 144 -8.56 7.85 6.71
CA VAL A 144 -8.26 7.36 5.36
C VAL A 144 -8.27 5.84 5.31
N TYR A 145 -8.99 5.27 4.35
CA TYR A 145 -9.07 3.82 4.19
C TYR A 145 -7.73 3.24 3.72
N MET A 146 -7.21 2.27 4.44
CA MET A 146 -6.02 1.52 4.02
C MET A 146 -6.33 0.03 3.87
N THR A 147 -5.97 -0.54 2.72
CA THR A 147 -5.99 -1.99 2.51
C THR A 147 -4.56 -2.51 2.34
N PRO A 148 -4.02 -3.17 3.36
CA PRO A 148 -2.83 -3.99 3.20
C PRO A 148 -3.03 -5.02 2.09
N THR A 149 -1.99 -5.23 1.29
CA THR A 149 -2.05 -6.16 0.16
C THR A 149 -0.98 -7.23 0.28
N TYR A 150 -1.33 -8.44 -0.09
CA TYR A 150 -0.42 -9.57 -0.21
C TYR A 150 -0.51 -10.16 -1.60
N GLY A 151 0.61 -10.58 -2.15
CA GLY A 151 0.56 -11.21 -3.46
C GLY A 151 1.90 -11.68 -4.00
N ASN A 152 1.80 -12.57 -4.97
CA ASN A 152 2.94 -13.07 -5.74
C ASN A 152 2.57 -13.21 -7.22
N THR A 153 3.53 -13.61 -8.06
CA THR A 153 3.34 -13.67 -9.51
C THR A 153 2.29 -14.70 -9.95
N LEU A 154 2.11 -15.76 -9.20
CA LEU A 154 1.17 -16.85 -9.53
C LEU A 154 -0.23 -16.53 -9.05
N MET A 155 -0.36 -16.15 -7.77
CA MET A 155 -1.64 -15.94 -7.11
C MET A 155 -2.35 -14.63 -7.53
N GLY A 156 -1.60 -13.59 -7.87
CA GLY A 156 -2.16 -12.25 -8.05
C GLY A 156 -2.05 -11.41 -6.78
N LEU A 157 -2.97 -10.46 -6.61
CA LEU A 157 -3.01 -9.55 -5.47
C LEU A 157 -4.24 -9.85 -4.62
N ALA A 158 -4.01 -10.16 -3.34
CA ALA A 158 -5.03 -10.28 -2.32
C ALA A 158 -5.12 -8.96 -1.56
N CYS A 159 -6.32 -8.43 -1.38
CA CYS A 159 -6.58 -7.30 -0.50
C CYS A 159 -7.03 -7.82 0.88
N SER A 160 -6.83 -7.03 1.91
CA SER A 160 -7.26 -7.38 3.25
C SER A 160 -8.75 -7.08 3.47
N ARG A 161 -9.29 -7.65 4.52
CA ARG A 161 -10.49 -7.12 5.18
C ARG A 161 -10.14 -5.74 5.77
N PRO A 162 -11.14 -4.87 6.05
CA PRO A 162 -10.89 -3.67 6.84
C PRO A 162 -10.14 -4.02 8.12
N VAL A 163 -9.12 -3.24 8.43
CA VAL A 163 -8.33 -3.40 9.65
C VAL A 163 -9.08 -2.71 10.79
N VAL A 164 -9.35 -3.42 11.87
CA VAL A 164 -10.13 -2.93 13.00
C VAL A 164 -9.43 -3.24 14.33
N ALA A 165 -9.68 -2.42 15.33
CA ALA A 165 -9.09 -2.54 16.66
C ALA A 165 -9.55 -3.83 17.39
N GLU A 166 -10.80 -4.26 17.15
CA GLU A 166 -11.39 -5.46 17.74
C GLU A 166 -10.63 -6.73 17.39
N ASP A 167 -10.04 -6.79 16.18
CA ASP A 167 -9.18 -7.89 15.73
C ASP A 167 -7.70 -7.72 16.17
N GLY A 168 -7.41 -6.73 17.05
CA GLY A 168 -6.05 -6.39 17.45
C GLY A 168 -5.17 -5.91 16.30
N TYR A 169 -5.75 -5.25 15.32
CA TYR A 169 -5.10 -4.76 14.09
C TYR A 169 -4.42 -5.85 13.24
N LYS A 170 -4.87 -7.10 13.40
CA LYS A 170 -4.42 -8.22 12.57
C LYS A 170 -4.97 -8.10 11.15
N ILE A 171 -4.16 -8.50 10.19
CA ILE A 171 -4.54 -8.45 8.78
C ILE A 171 -5.05 -9.82 8.34
N SER A 172 -6.29 -9.85 7.86
CA SER A 172 -6.88 -11.01 7.22
C SER A 172 -7.06 -10.76 5.74
N TYR A 173 -6.50 -11.61 4.90
CA TYR A 173 -6.56 -11.46 3.45
C TYR A 173 -7.66 -12.31 2.84
N TYR A 174 -8.28 -11.78 1.78
CA TYR A 174 -9.16 -12.56 0.93
C TYR A 174 -8.37 -13.26 -0.17
N ALA A 175 -8.62 -14.54 -0.39
CA ALA A 175 -8.08 -15.23 -1.56
C ALA A 175 -8.53 -14.55 -2.85
N PRO A 176 -7.66 -14.29 -3.83
CA PRO A 176 -8.01 -13.63 -5.09
C PRO A 176 -8.69 -14.63 -6.04
N GLN A 177 -9.91 -15.04 -5.71
CA GLN A 177 -10.73 -15.93 -6.55
C GLN A 177 -11.08 -15.28 -7.89
N PRO A 178 -11.22 -16.06 -8.97
CA PRO A 178 -11.03 -17.52 -9.06
C PRO A 178 -9.59 -17.97 -9.29
N ARG A 179 -8.60 -17.07 -9.22
CA ARG A 179 -7.20 -17.37 -9.55
C ARG A 179 -6.46 -18.19 -8.50
N ALA A 180 -6.93 -18.16 -7.26
CA ALA A 180 -6.34 -18.91 -6.16
C ALA A 180 -7.41 -19.76 -5.48
N VAL A 181 -7.09 -21.02 -5.27
CA VAL A 181 -7.76 -21.91 -4.34
C VAL A 181 -6.82 -22.07 -3.16
N LEU A 182 -7.32 -21.88 -1.94
CA LEU A 182 -6.57 -22.09 -0.71
C LEU A 182 -7.04 -23.38 -0.08
N GLU A 183 -6.09 -24.24 0.22
CA GLU A 183 -6.31 -25.52 0.89
C GLU A 183 -5.47 -25.52 2.17
N VAL A 184 -6.03 -26.02 3.25
CA VAL A 184 -5.29 -26.25 4.49
C VAL A 184 -4.80 -27.68 4.47
N ILE A 185 -3.51 -27.85 4.67
CA ILE A 185 -2.86 -29.15 4.67
C ILE A 185 -2.34 -29.47 6.06
N ASP A 186 -2.24 -30.75 6.38
CA ASP A 186 -1.55 -31.23 7.59
C ASP A 186 -0.05 -30.94 7.46
N PRO A 187 0.57 -30.19 8.38
CA PRO A 187 2.00 -29.88 8.30
C PRO A 187 2.90 -31.14 8.39
N ASP A 188 2.43 -32.21 9.03
CA ASP A 188 3.15 -33.46 9.13
C ASP A 188 2.89 -34.43 7.95
N ASN A 189 1.78 -34.18 7.20
CA ASN A 189 1.44 -34.92 6.01
C ASN A 189 0.88 -33.98 4.92
N PRO A 190 1.73 -33.32 4.11
CA PRO A 190 1.33 -32.32 3.13
C PRO A 190 0.37 -32.81 2.04
N ASP A 191 0.21 -34.10 1.85
CA ASP A 191 -0.76 -34.68 0.88
C ASP A 191 -2.17 -34.83 1.49
N GLN A 192 -2.33 -34.53 2.77
CA GLN A 192 -3.62 -34.60 3.46
C GLN A 192 -4.24 -33.24 3.64
N LEU A 193 -5.43 -33.05 3.10
CA LEU A 193 -6.26 -31.86 3.38
C LEU A 193 -6.90 -32.01 4.75
N VAL A 194 -6.95 -30.91 5.49
CA VAL A 194 -7.62 -30.82 6.79
C VAL A 194 -8.62 -29.64 6.77
N ASP A 195 -9.60 -29.71 7.67
CA ASP A 195 -10.59 -28.63 7.82
C ASP A 195 -9.96 -27.39 8.47
N TYR A 196 -10.56 -26.22 8.20
CA TYR A 196 -10.16 -24.98 8.84
C TYR A 196 -10.35 -25.06 10.37
N GLY A 197 -9.27 -24.83 11.09
CA GLY A 197 -9.27 -24.86 12.56
C GLY A 197 -9.01 -26.21 13.18
N ALA A 198 -8.56 -27.20 12.38
CA ALA A 198 -8.10 -28.50 12.90
C ALA A 198 -6.70 -28.39 13.53
#